data_2edda64e011e6d763bf3c47c4bc85903
#
_entry.id   2edda64e011e6d763bf3c47c4bc85903
#
_cell.length_a   1.000
_cell.length_b   1.000
_cell.length_c   1.000
_cell.angle_alpha   90.00
_cell.angle_beta   90.00
_cell.angle_gamma   90.00
#
_symmetry.space_group_name_H-M   'P 1'
#
loop_
_entity.id
_entity.type
_entity.pdbx_description
1 polymer ?
#
loop_
_entity_poly.entity_id
_entity_poly.type
_entity_poly.pdbx_seq_one_letter_code
_entity_poly.pdbx_strand_id
1 'polypeptide(L)'
;MELIGTIVVYIIMACAIAGCLASVIKPESELGQQFVAGIDSIGPIFLPVAGIMAAAPYLTAFVSAVFGPAYSAVGADPAMAATTFIAVDMGGYQLADALAETRESWIMAMVTGYMAGATIVFSIPVALKMLEKRDRKYLALGVMSGLLAIPIGVLVASAIITVSHPMVREVVSTNADATYQLALSWGQIGVNLIPLIIICVALAAGLKFKPDAMIKGFIVFGRVMESALKIVFVLVVVEYFTGVWSTLFGSFGFDPIIADEEDIFRALEVSGAIGMMLCGAFPMVYLIRRYLAKPLAKIGGAVGLSSDATAGLLAGSANVLALFSMVKDLRAKDKVICMAFAVCCAFLFGDHLSFTANFQPNLIVVVLAGKLAAGICAIVFAKLLAVKKAEQLEREAGEDVLYDAERAVESVE
;
A
#
# COMPACT_ATOMS: atom_id res chain seq x y z
N MET A 1 -15.04 -9.31 15.74
CA MET A 1 -13.90 -9.02 14.84
C MET A 1 -12.57 -9.51 15.40
N GLU A 2 -12.37 -9.41 16.68
CA GLU A 2 -11.19 -9.91 17.40
C GLU A 2 -10.86 -11.38 17.10
N LEU A 3 -11.85 -12.29 17.24
CA LEU A 3 -11.67 -13.70 16.93
C LEU A 3 -11.18 -13.95 15.48
N ILE A 4 -11.70 -13.20 14.51
CA ILE A 4 -11.29 -13.35 13.10
C ILE A 4 -9.84 -12.86 12.90
N GLY A 5 -9.48 -11.73 13.51
CA GLY A 5 -8.10 -11.23 13.49
C GLY A 5 -7.12 -12.26 14.06
N THR A 6 -7.45 -12.81 15.21
CA THR A 6 -6.67 -13.88 15.86
C THR A 6 -6.53 -15.10 14.95
N ILE A 7 -7.62 -15.59 14.35
CA ILE A 7 -7.58 -16.74 13.42
C ILE A 7 -6.67 -16.46 12.23
N VAL A 8 -6.74 -15.25 11.64
CA VAL A 8 -5.87 -14.88 10.51
C VAL A 8 -4.40 -14.91 10.91
N VAL A 9 -4.05 -14.38 12.09
CA VAL A 9 -2.66 -14.43 12.60
C VAL A 9 -2.20 -15.89 12.77
N TYR A 10 -3.04 -16.78 13.36
CA TYR A 10 -2.68 -18.20 13.49
C TYR A 10 -2.50 -18.88 12.13
N ILE A 11 -3.31 -18.55 11.12
CA ILE A 11 -3.14 -19.05 9.76
C ILE A 11 -1.80 -18.60 9.17
N ILE A 12 -1.45 -17.32 9.33
CA ILE A 12 -0.16 -16.78 8.88
C ILE A 12 0.99 -17.54 9.57
N MET A 13 0.92 -17.74 10.88
CA MET A 13 1.96 -18.47 11.63
C MET A 13 2.06 -19.95 11.20
N ALA A 14 0.94 -20.63 10.96
CA ALA A 14 0.96 -21.98 10.41
C ALA A 14 1.62 -22.03 9.02
N CYS A 15 1.37 -21.03 8.19
CA CYS A 15 2.03 -20.90 6.88
C CYS A 15 3.54 -20.59 7.02
N ALA A 16 3.95 -19.82 8.05
CA ALA A 16 5.36 -19.61 8.35
C ALA A 16 6.08 -20.91 8.69
N ILE A 17 5.46 -21.75 9.53
CA ILE A 17 6.01 -23.07 9.87
C ILE A 17 6.13 -23.94 8.61
N ALA A 18 5.09 -23.98 7.78
CA ALA A 18 5.11 -24.76 6.54
C ALA A 18 6.18 -24.25 5.56
N GLY A 19 6.33 -22.94 5.42
CA GLY A 19 7.36 -22.30 4.58
C GLY A 19 8.77 -22.58 5.09
N CYS A 20 8.99 -22.45 6.40
CA CYS A 20 10.26 -22.79 7.05
C CYS A 20 10.64 -24.26 6.84
N LEU A 21 9.74 -25.19 7.10
CA LEU A 21 9.99 -26.62 6.86
C LEU A 21 10.31 -26.89 5.38
N ALA A 22 9.57 -26.26 4.46
CA ALA A 22 9.84 -26.38 3.03
C ALA A 22 11.24 -25.85 2.66
N SER A 23 11.67 -24.73 3.25
CA SER A 23 12.99 -24.15 2.99
C SER A 23 14.15 -25.02 3.51
N VAL A 24 13.91 -25.76 4.61
CA VAL A 24 14.93 -26.67 5.18
C VAL A 24 14.99 -28.00 4.40
N ILE A 25 13.82 -28.60 4.08
CA ILE A 25 13.76 -29.91 3.42
C ILE A 25 14.11 -29.81 1.93
N LYS A 26 13.65 -28.75 1.28
CA LYS A 26 13.86 -28.51 -0.15
C LYS A 26 14.03 -26.99 -0.39
N PRO A 27 15.28 -26.46 -0.25
CA PRO A 27 15.56 -25.02 -0.37
C PRO A 27 15.09 -24.40 -1.70
N GLU A 28 15.10 -25.17 -2.78
CA GLU A 28 14.66 -24.75 -4.12
C GLU A 28 13.13 -24.73 -4.28
N SER A 29 12.36 -25.13 -3.24
CA SER A 29 10.90 -25.10 -3.32
C SER A 29 10.37 -23.67 -3.32
N GLU A 30 9.39 -23.37 -4.17
CA GLU A 30 8.76 -22.06 -4.21
C GLU A 30 8.19 -21.65 -2.85
N LEU A 31 7.59 -22.59 -2.11
CA LEU A 31 7.05 -22.32 -0.78
C LEU A 31 8.16 -21.93 0.22
N GLY A 32 9.30 -22.61 0.19
CA GLY A 32 10.46 -22.29 1.03
C GLY A 32 11.08 -20.94 0.67
N GLN A 33 11.18 -20.64 -0.62
CA GLN A 33 11.65 -19.32 -1.09
C GLN A 33 10.75 -18.17 -0.65
N GLN A 34 9.42 -18.38 -0.56
CA GLN A 34 8.51 -17.36 -0.04
C GLN A 34 8.75 -17.06 1.45
N PHE A 35 9.10 -18.08 2.25
CA PHE A 35 9.48 -17.86 3.65
C PHE A 35 10.73 -17.00 3.77
N VAL A 36 11.77 -17.32 3.00
CA VAL A 36 13.04 -16.56 2.99
C VAL A 36 12.79 -15.14 2.49
N ALA A 37 12.03 -14.96 1.42
CA ALA A 37 11.67 -13.64 0.89
C ALA A 37 10.95 -12.75 1.93
N GLY A 38 10.18 -13.34 2.86
CA GLY A 38 9.58 -12.62 3.97
C GLY A 38 10.64 -11.99 4.88
N ILE A 39 11.69 -12.73 5.24
CA ILE A 39 12.83 -12.22 6.03
C ILE A 39 13.60 -11.16 5.24
N ASP A 40 13.91 -11.44 3.99
CA ASP A 40 14.70 -10.56 3.12
C ASP A 40 14.02 -9.21 2.86
N SER A 41 12.70 -9.12 3.10
CA SER A 41 11.94 -7.88 2.96
C SER A 41 12.24 -6.84 4.04
N ILE A 42 12.86 -7.22 5.18
CA ILE A 42 13.18 -6.30 6.28
C ILE A 42 14.05 -5.13 5.79
N GLY A 43 15.12 -5.39 5.07
CA GLY A 43 16.02 -4.34 4.57
C GLY A 43 15.35 -3.33 3.63
N PRO A 44 14.67 -3.77 2.58
CA PRO A 44 13.88 -2.89 1.71
C PRO A 44 12.81 -2.06 2.42
N ILE A 45 12.17 -2.61 3.47
CA ILE A 45 11.16 -1.90 4.27
C ILE A 45 11.84 -0.92 5.24
N PHE A 46 12.96 -1.30 5.85
CA PHE A 46 13.62 -0.51 6.89
C PHE A 46 14.05 0.88 6.41
N LEU A 47 14.64 1.00 5.23
CA LEU A 47 15.15 2.29 4.74
C LEU A 47 14.05 3.37 4.62
N PRO A 48 12.90 3.14 3.95
CA PRO A 48 11.84 4.13 3.89
C PRO A 48 11.19 4.39 5.26
N VAL A 49 10.97 3.36 6.07
CA VAL A 49 10.42 3.50 7.43
C VAL A 49 11.34 4.35 8.29
N ALA A 50 12.64 4.05 8.30
CA ALA A 50 13.64 4.80 9.06
C ALA A 50 13.72 6.27 8.61
N GLY A 51 13.70 6.53 7.30
CA GLY A 51 13.75 7.89 6.78
C GLY A 51 12.53 8.73 7.18
N ILE A 52 11.33 8.14 7.13
CA ILE A 52 10.08 8.85 7.49
C ILE A 52 9.97 9.00 9.01
N MET A 53 10.20 7.94 9.78
CA MET A 53 10.09 8.01 11.24
C MET A 53 11.14 8.97 11.83
N ALA A 54 12.39 8.89 11.38
CA ALA A 54 13.41 9.83 11.84
C ALA A 54 13.08 11.29 11.49
N ALA A 55 12.47 11.52 10.33
CA ALA A 55 12.04 12.85 9.92
C ALA A 55 10.67 13.28 10.50
N ALA A 56 10.04 12.47 11.36
CA ALA A 56 8.70 12.74 11.89
C ALA A 56 8.54 14.15 12.48
N PRO A 57 9.47 14.71 13.28
CA PRO A 57 9.32 16.08 13.79
C PRO A 57 9.20 17.12 12.69
N TYR A 58 10.00 17.00 11.62
CA TYR A 58 9.95 17.92 10.49
C TYR A 58 8.73 17.70 9.60
N LEU A 59 8.34 16.44 9.38
CA LEU A 59 7.17 16.09 8.57
C LEU A 59 5.89 16.53 9.26
N THR A 60 5.78 16.36 10.58
CA THR A 60 4.64 16.85 11.38
C THR A 60 4.51 18.36 11.27
N ALA A 61 5.62 19.09 11.45
CA ALA A 61 5.63 20.55 11.31
C ALA A 61 5.24 20.98 9.88
N PHE A 62 5.78 20.31 8.86
CA PHE A 62 5.46 20.60 7.45
C PHE A 62 3.99 20.32 7.13
N VAL A 63 3.46 19.16 7.51
CA VAL A 63 2.06 18.78 7.25
C VAL A 63 1.12 19.76 7.95
N SER A 64 1.38 20.08 9.22
CA SER A 64 0.59 21.04 9.99
C SER A 64 0.62 22.44 9.37
N ALA A 65 1.78 22.92 8.92
CA ALA A 65 1.89 24.27 8.34
C ALA A 65 1.28 24.38 6.92
N VAL A 66 1.45 23.35 6.09
CA VAL A 66 1.06 23.40 4.66
C VAL A 66 -0.39 22.94 4.47
N PHE A 67 -0.76 21.83 5.08
CA PHE A 67 -2.07 21.21 4.88
C PHE A 67 -3.05 21.50 6.03
N GLY A 68 -2.55 21.72 7.26
CA GLY A 68 -3.37 21.96 8.43
C GLY A 68 -4.45 23.03 8.21
N PRO A 69 -4.14 24.24 7.70
CA PRO A 69 -5.17 25.27 7.48
C PRO A 69 -6.28 24.85 6.52
N ALA A 70 -5.95 24.13 5.45
CA ALA A 70 -6.91 23.69 4.45
C ALA A 70 -7.81 22.57 5.00
N TYR A 71 -7.24 21.64 5.79
CA TYR A 71 -7.99 20.55 6.42
C TYR A 71 -8.90 21.09 7.53
N SER A 72 -8.37 21.93 8.42
CA SER A 72 -9.14 22.56 9.50
C SER A 72 -10.28 23.43 8.98
N ALA A 73 -10.10 24.11 7.82
CA ALA A 73 -11.16 24.93 7.21
C ALA A 73 -12.42 24.13 6.83
N VAL A 74 -12.28 22.82 6.59
CA VAL A 74 -13.40 21.91 6.31
C VAL A 74 -13.73 21.00 7.50
N GLY A 75 -13.04 21.17 8.64
CA GLY A 75 -13.22 20.36 9.84
C GLY A 75 -12.59 18.97 9.74
N ALA A 76 -11.68 18.75 8.79
CA ALA A 76 -10.98 17.49 8.63
C ALA A 76 -9.68 17.46 9.45
N ASP A 77 -9.32 16.28 9.95
CA ASP A 77 -8.15 16.06 10.77
C ASP A 77 -6.85 16.08 9.93
N PRO A 78 -5.79 16.77 10.37
CA PRO A 78 -4.50 16.83 9.69
C PRO A 78 -3.82 15.47 9.45
N ALA A 79 -4.10 14.46 10.29
CA ALA A 79 -3.60 13.10 10.11
C ALA A 79 -3.98 12.51 8.75
N MET A 80 -5.14 12.88 8.21
CA MET A 80 -5.57 12.48 6.87
C MET A 80 -4.64 12.97 5.77
N ALA A 81 -4.05 14.18 5.93
CA ALA A 81 -3.07 14.71 4.98
C ALA A 81 -1.81 13.86 4.95
N ALA A 82 -1.28 13.51 6.12
CA ALA A 82 -0.07 12.69 6.23
C ALA A 82 -0.21 11.39 5.42
N THR A 83 -1.25 10.63 5.67
CA THR A 83 -1.44 9.31 5.06
C THR A 83 -2.04 9.35 3.65
N THR A 84 -2.57 10.48 3.21
CA THR A 84 -2.90 10.67 1.79
C THR A 84 -1.64 10.60 0.92
N PHE A 85 -0.48 11.06 1.43
CA PHE A 85 0.78 11.11 0.68
C PHE A 85 1.83 10.12 1.17
N ILE A 86 1.72 9.54 2.37
CA ILE A 86 2.69 8.62 2.95
C ILE A 86 2.00 7.29 3.27
N ALA A 87 2.61 6.18 2.85
CA ALA A 87 2.09 4.85 3.11
C ALA A 87 2.13 4.53 4.61
N VAL A 88 1.12 3.82 5.10
CA VAL A 88 0.97 3.44 6.51
C VAL A 88 2.17 2.65 7.00
N ASP A 89 2.55 1.63 6.27
CA ASP A 89 3.65 0.70 6.55
C ASP A 89 5.05 1.29 6.32
N MET A 90 5.11 2.51 5.77
CA MET A 90 6.35 3.26 5.57
C MET A 90 6.48 4.45 6.54
N GLY A 91 5.93 4.36 7.74
CA GLY A 91 5.98 5.40 8.78
C GLY A 91 4.78 6.36 8.78
N GLY A 92 3.85 6.24 7.83
CA GLY A 92 2.64 7.06 7.79
C GLY A 92 1.72 6.84 9.00
N TYR A 93 1.74 5.64 9.60
CA TYR A 93 0.95 5.32 10.79
C TYR A 93 1.39 6.10 12.02
N GLN A 94 2.71 6.15 12.25
CA GLN A 94 3.30 6.90 13.35
C GLN A 94 3.15 8.41 13.15
N LEU A 95 3.36 8.87 11.91
CA LEU A 95 3.15 10.28 11.58
C LEU A 95 1.69 10.70 11.75
N ALA A 96 0.75 9.82 11.40
CA ALA A 96 -0.68 10.07 11.61
C ALA A 96 -1.03 10.08 13.09
N ASP A 97 -0.43 9.22 13.93
CA ASP A 97 -0.60 9.23 15.37
C ASP A 97 -0.16 10.57 15.98
N ALA A 98 0.99 11.08 15.57
CA ALA A 98 1.52 12.36 16.03
C ALA A 98 0.69 13.59 15.60
N LEU A 99 -0.13 13.46 14.56
CA LEU A 99 -0.95 14.54 13.99
C LEU A 99 -2.42 14.46 14.36
N ALA A 100 -2.92 13.26 14.71
CA ALA A 100 -4.33 13.01 14.91
C ALA A 100 -4.87 13.68 16.19
N GLU A 101 -5.97 14.40 16.06
CA GLU A 101 -6.68 15.00 17.19
C GLU A 101 -7.49 13.94 17.97
N THR A 102 -7.90 12.85 17.28
CA THR A 102 -8.68 11.76 17.87
C THR A 102 -8.18 10.39 17.40
N ARG A 103 -8.41 9.35 18.21
CA ARG A 103 -8.10 7.97 17.81
C ARG A 103 -8.88 7.51 16.57
N GLU A 104 -10.12 7.99 16.43
CA GLU A 104 -10.96 7.76 15.25
C GLU A 104 -10.30 8.29 13.97
N SER A 105 -9.80 9.52 14.02
CA SER A 105 -9.10 10.13 12.87
C SER A 105 -7.79 9.43 12.56
N TRP A 106 -7.03 9.01 13.57
CA TRP A 106 -5.82 8.21 13.39
C TRP A 106 -6.09 6.91 12.64
N ILE A 107 -7.12 6.17 13.06
CA ILE A 107 -7.50 4.90 12.40
C ILE A 107 -8.06 5.15 10.99
N MET A 108 -8.82 6.22 10.79
CA MET A 108 -9.30 6.59 9.45
C MET A 108 -8.13 6.99 8.53
N ALA A 109 -7.13 7.71 9.06
CA ALA A 109 -5.89 8.01 8.37
C ALA A 109 -5.11 6.71 8.03
N MET A 110 -5.02 5.75 8.96
CA MET A 110 -4.42 4.43 8.69
C MET A 110 -5.07 3.76 7.47
N VAL A 111 -6.39 3.69 7.41
CA VAL A 111 -7.10 3.09 6.26
C VAL A 111 -6.82 3.86 4.97
N THR A 112 -6.75 5.18 5.03
CA THR A 112 -6.43 6.04 3.89
C THR A 112 -5.03 5.75 3.34
N GLY A 113 -4.04 5.63 4.21
CA GLY A 113 -2.65 5.41 3.83
C GLY A 113 -2.37 4.06 3.18
N TYR A 114 -3.18 3.04 3.48
CA TYR A 114 -3.12 1.76 2.77
C TYR A 114 -3.52 1.84 1.30
N MET A 115 -4.21 2.88 0.89
CA MET A 115 -4.67 3.05 -0.49
C MET A 115 -4.02 4.27 -1.14
N ALA A 116 -4.25 5.47 -0.63
CA ALA A 116 -3.73 6.72 -1.19
C ALA A 116 -2.20 6.81 -1.03
N GLY A 117 -1.70 6.77 0.19
CA GLY A 117 -0.28 6.90 0.48
C GLY A 117 0.56 5.83 -0.22
N ALA A 118 0.20 4.56 -0.08
CA ALA A 118 0.89 3.45 -0.73
C ALA A 118 0.91 3.58 -2.27
N THR A 119 -0.13 4.15 -2.87
CA THR A 119 -0.17 4.37 -4.31
C THR A 119 0.72 5.53 -4.73
N ILE A 120 0.61 6.68 -4.06
CA ILE A 120 1.28 7.93 -4.47
C ILE A 120 2.79 7.86 -4.22
N VAL A 121 3.21 7.42 -3.03
CA VAL A 121 4.63 7.44 -2.66
C VAL A 121 5.39 6.21 -3.14
N PHE A 122 4.72 5.07 -3.33
CA PHE A 122 5.38 3.81 -3.67
C PHE A 122 4.95 3.24 -5.02
N SER A 123 3.69 2.84 -5.18
CA SER A 123 3.27 2.04 -6.35
C SER A 123 3.47 2.76 -7.67
N ILE A 124 3.10 4.04 -7.79
CA ILE A 124 3.28 4.81 -9.03
C ILE A 124 4.77 5.04 -9.35
N PRO A 125 5.62 5.56 -8.45
CA PRO A 125 7.04 5.74 -8.71
C PRO A 125 7.75 4.44 -9.09
N VAL A 126 7.43 3.33 -8.42
CA VAL A 126 8.03 2.02 -8.70
C VAL A 126 7.55 1.48 -10.05
N ALA A 127 6.24 1.57 -10.34
CA ALA A 127 5.73 1.18 -11.66
C ALA A 127 6.44 1.94 -12.79
N LEU A 128 6.65 3.25 -12.64
CA LEU A 128 7.33 4.07 -13.65
C LEU A 128 8.81 3.71 -13.86
N LYS A 129 9.45 3.05 -12.88
CA LYS A 129 10.81 2.49 -13.02
C LYS A 129 10.82 1.11 -13.67
N MET A 130 9.82 0.27 -13.37
CA MET A 130 9.76 -1.13 -13.80
C MET A 130 9.11 -1.31 -15.18
N LEU A 131 8.08 -0.51 -15.48
CA LEU A 131 7.32 -0.64 -16.71
C LEU A 131 8.05 -0.08 -17.91
N GLU A 132 7.88 -0.73 -19.04
CA GLU A 132 8.33 -0.23 -20.34
C GLU A 132 7.65 1.11 -20.66
N LYS A 133 8.31 1.94 -21.47
CA LYS A 133 7.75 3.26 -21.84
C LYS A 133 6.38 3.15 -22.51
N ARG A 134 6.17 2.10 -23.33
CA ARG A 134 4.91 1.83 -24.00
C ARG A 134 3.74 1.59 -23.03
N ASP A 135 4.02 1.02 -21.84
CA ASP A 135 3.00 0.64 -20.86
C ASP A 135 2.59 1.79 -19.92
N ARG A 136 3.35 2.87 -19.88
CA ARG A 136 3.06 4.02 -19.00
C ARG A 136 1.72 4.69 -19.30
N LYS A 137 1.26 4.67 -20.56
CA LYS A 137 -0.07 5.17 -20.95
C LYS A 137 -1.20 4.36 -20.29
N TYR A 138 -1.02 3.04 -20.18
CA TYR A 138 -1.98 2.14 -19.52
C TYR A 138 -1.94 2.26 -18.00
N LEU A 139 -0.74 2.45 -17.42
CA LEU A 139 -0.59 2.80 -16.01
C LEU A 139 -1.38 4.07 -15.68
N ALA A 140 -1.21 5.14 -16.45
CA ALA A 140 -1.92 6.40 -16.21
C ALA A 140 -3.44 6.24 -16.23
N LEU A 141 -3.98 5.48 -17.20
CA LEU A 141 -5.41 5.19 -17.33
C LEU A 141 -5.92 4.33 -16.15
N GLY A 142 -5.16 3.32 -15.74
CA GLY A 142 -5.51 2.47 -14.61
C GLY A 142 -5.48 3.23 -13.30
N VAL A 143 -4.39 3.95 -13.02
CA VAL A 143 -4.25 4.75 -11.80
C VAL A 143 -5.33 5.83 -11.71
N MET A 144 -5.66 6.52 -12.81
CA MET A 144 -6.76 7.49 -12.86
C MET A 144 -8.07 6.86 -12.36
N SER A 145 -8.38 5.66 -12.83
CA SER A 145 -9.61 4.96 -12.44
C SER A 145 -9.58 4.48 -10.99
N GLY A 146 -8.43 3.98 -10.54
CA GLY A 146 -8.24 3.50 -9.17
C GLY A 146 -8.31 4.60 -8.11
N LEU A 147 -7.71 5.78 -8.40
CA LEU A 147 -7.74 6.93 -7.49
C LEU A 147 -9.17 7.35 -7.13
N LEU A 148 -10.09 7.30 -8.09
CA LEU A 148 -11.51 7.63 -7.84
C LEU A 148 -12.21 6.62 -6.91
N ALA A 149 -11.67 5.43 -6.75
CA ALA A 149 -12.24 4.40 -5.87
C ALA A 149 -11.71 4.47 -4.43
N ILE A 150 -10.58 5.15 -4.17
CA ILE A 150 -9.99 5.25 -2.83
C ILE A 150 -10.99 5.80 -1.78
N PRO A 151 -11.68 6.93 -2.02
CA PRO A 151 -12.64 7.44 -1.04
C PRO A 151 -13.76 6.46 -0.71
N ILE A 152 -14.16 5.61 -1.68
CA ILE A 152 -15.18 4.59 -1.46
C ILE A 152 -14.66 3.51 -0.50
N GLY A 153 -13.41 3.08 -0.65
CA GLY A 153 -12.81 2.12 0.25
C GLY A 153 -12.67 2.63 1.67
N VAL A 154 -12.23 3.89 1.81
CA VAL A 154 -12.15 4.55 3.12
C VAL A 154 -13.54 4.69 3.74
N LEU A 155 -14.56 5.08 2.96
CA LEU A 155 -15.94 5.14 3.41
C LEU A 155 -16.46 3.78 3.90
N VAL A 156 -16.23 2.70 3.13
CA VAL A 156 -16.69 1.35 3.50
C VAL A 156 -16.00 0.87 4.78
N ALA A 157 -14.69 1.04 4.90
CA ALA A 157 -13.96 0.68 6.11
C ALA A 157 -14.47 1.49 7.32
N SER A 158 -14.62 2.80 7.18
CA SER A 158 -15.14 3.69 8.23
C SER A 158 -16.58 3.34 8.62
N ALA A 159 -17.43 2.99 7.65
CA ALA A 159 -18.80 2.53 7.92
C ALA A 159 -18.81 1.22 8.74
N ILE A 160 -17.92 0.27 8.42
CA ILE A 160 -17.78 -0.97 9.20
C ILE A 160 -17.34 -0.64 10.63
N ILE A 161 -16.38 0.28 10.82
CA ILE A 161 -15.96 0.75 12.15
C ILE A 161 -17.14 1.34 12.92
N THR A 162 -17.90 2.23 12.28
CA THR A 162 -19.07 2.89 12.89
C THR A 162 -20.15 1.90 13.37
N VAL A 163 -20.34 0.78 12.66
CA VAL A 163 -21.33 -0.24 13.02
C VAL A 163 -20.80 -1.24 14.02
N SER A 164 -19.51 -1.59 13.93
CA SER A 164 -18.92 -2.69 14.70
C SER A 164 -18.20 -2.26 15.97
N HIS A 165 -17.89 -0.95 16.12
CA HIS A 165 -17.18 -0.39 17.26
C HIS A 165 -16.01 -1.24 17.74
N PRO A 166 -15.00 -1.53 16.87
CA PRO A 166 -13.90 -2.42 17.21
C PRO A 166 -13.03 -1.82 18.31
N MET A 167 -12.47 -2.70 19.15
CA MET A 167 -11.42 -2.31 20.10
C MET A 167 -10.09 -2.16 19.36
N VAL A 168 -9.36 -1.08 19.65
CA VAL A 168 -8.06 -0.78 19.04
C VAL A 168 -7.02 -0.45 20.12
N ARG A 169 -5.76 -0.57 19.74
CA ARG A 169 -4.65 -0.08 20.56
C ARG A 169 -4.58 1.43 20.45
N GLU A 170 -4.35 2.10 21.58
CA GLU A 170 -4.27 3.56 21.67
C GLU A 170 -2.89 4.11 21.30
N VAL A 171 -1.90 3.24 21.20
CA VAL A 171 -0.51 3.57 20.93
C VAL A 171 0.06 2.71 19.82
N VAL A 172 1.13 3.17 19.20
CA VAL A 172 1.91 2.39 18.23
C VAL A 172 2.61 1.25 18.98
N SER A 173 2.09 0.06 18.88
CA SER A 173 2.62 -1.11 19.59
C SER A 173 2.16 -2.41 18.91
N THR A 174 3.00 -3.45 18.99
CA THR A 174 2.63 -4.83 18.60
C THR A 174 2.13 -5.66 19.76
N ASN A 175 2.35 -5.21 21.00
CA ASN A 175 2.11 -5.99 22.23
C ASN A 175 1.09 -5.34 23.19
N ALA A 176 0.73 -4.08 22.99
CA ALA A 176 -0.29 -3.43 23.81
C ALA A 176 -1.67 -4.07 23.62
N ASP A 177 -2.47 -4.07 24.69
CA ASP A 177 -3.85 -4.49 24.61
C ASP A 177 -4.70 -3.50 23.83
N ALA A 178 -5.72 -4.00 23.15
CA ALA A 178 -6.71 -3.17 22.47
C ALA A 178 -7.78 -2.74 23.48
N THR A 179 -7.62 -1.56 24.06
CA THR A 179 -8.44 -1.05 25.16
C THR A 179 -9.41 0.05 24.77
N TYR A 180 -9.18 0.70 23.64
CA TYR A 180 -10.01 1.81 23.16
C TYR A 180 -11.08 1.33 22.18
N GLN A 181 -12.35 1.62 22.52
CA GLN A 181 -13.47 1.32 21.63
C GLN A 181 -13.70 2.48 20.66
N LEU A 182 -13.50 2.24 19.36
CA LEU A 182 -13.74 3.26 18.34
C LEU A 182 -15.21 3.67 18.26
N ALA A 183 -15.47 4.96 18.25
CA ALA A 183 -16.80 5.56 18.17
C ALA A 183 -16.89 6.55 16.99
N LEU A 184 -16.48 6.13 15.80
CA LEU A 184 -16.45 6.96 14.60
C LEU A 184 -17.87 7.35 14.16
N SER A 185 -18.13 8.65 14.04
CA SER A 185 -19.40 9.20 13.61
C SER A 185 -19.46 9.44 12.11
N TRP A 186 -20.68 9.41 11.54
CA TRP A 186 -20.88 9.73 10.11
C TRP A 186 -20.44 11.16 9.75
N GLY A 187 -20.54 12.10 10.70
CA GLY A 187 -20.06 13.47 10.54
C GLY A 187 -18.54 13.52 10.35
N GLN A 188 -17.80 12.85 11.23
CA GLN A 188 -16.33 12.74 11.14
C GLN A 188 -15.90 12.06 9.83
N ILE A 189 -16.59 11.00 9.43
CA ILE A 189 -16.32 10.33 8.14
C ILE A 189 -16.50 11.33 7.00
N GLY A 190 -17.64 12.05 6.97
CA GLY A 190 -17.96 13.01 5.92
C GLY A 190 -16.90 14.09 5.78
N VAL A 191 -16.53 14.76 6.85
CA VAL A 191 -15.58 15.88 6.82
C VAL A 191 -14.17 15.41 6.46
N ASN A 192 -13.70 14.27 6.97
CA ASN A 192 -12.39 13.71 6.69
C ASN A 192 -12.26 13.19 5.23
N LEU A 193 -13.37 12.79 4.61
CA LEU A 193 -13.37 12.36 3.20
C LEU A 193 -13.30 13.53 2.21
N ILE A 194 -13.71 14.74 2.58
CA ILE A 194 -13.74 15.90 1.67
C ILE A 194 -12.36 16.16 1.04
N PRO A 195 -11.28 16.38 1.81
CA PRO A 195 -9.97 16.64 1.22
C PRO A 195 -9.46 15.45 0.39
N LEU A 196 -9.69 14.23 0.85
CA LEU A 196 -9.29 13.02 0.14
C LEU A 196 -9.97 12.93 -1.23
N ILE A 197 -11.28 13.19 -1.31
CA ILE A 197 -12.04 13.22 -2.57
C ILE A 197 -11.47 14.28 -3.50
N ILE A 198 -11.22 15.49 -3.00
CA ILE A 198 -10.67 16.59 -3.79
C ILE A 198 -9.32 16.20 -4.39
N ILE A 199 -8.41 15.65 -3.58
CA ILE A 199 -7.09 15.22 -4.03
C ILE A 199 -7.20 14.07 -5.06
N CYS A 200 -8.00 13.04 -4.78
CA CYS A 200 -8.17 11.92 -5.70
C CYS A 200 -8.77 12.36 -7.05
N VAL A 201 -9.77 13.23 -7.03
CA VAL A 201 -10.38 13.79 -8.25
C VAL A 201 -9.38 14.69 -9.00
N ALA A 202 -8.63 15.53 -8.30
CA ALA A 202 -7.62 16.39 -8.91
C ALA A 202 -6.51 15.59 -9.60
N LEU A 203 -5.99 14.54 -8.93
CA LEU A 203 -4.98 13.64 -9.50
C LEU A 203 -5.54 12.85 -10.70
N ALA A 204 -6.77 12.33 -10.59
CA ALA A 204 -7.42 11.62 -11.69
C ALA A 204 -7.68 12.55 -12.90
N ALA A 205 -8.12 13.77 -12.66
CA ALA A 205 -8.29 14.79 -13.70
C ALA A 205 -6.93 15.15 -14.34
N GLY A 206 -5.89 15.33 -13.54
CA GLY A 206 -4.54 15.55 -14.03
C GLY A 206 -4.05 14.44 -14.96
N LEU A 207 -4.24 13.17 -14.56
CA LEU A 207 -3.89 12.00 -15.39
C LEU A 207 -4.74 11.90 -16.67
N LYS A 208 -6.00 12.33 -16.61
CA LYS A 208 -6.88 12.34 -17.79
C LYS A 208 -6.50 13.42 -18.81
N PHE A 209 -6.24 14.65 -18.34
CA PHE A 209 -6.08 15.80 -19.22
C PHE A 209 -4.61 16.13 -19.55
N LYS A 210 -3.67 15.77 -18.67
CA LYS A 210 -2.23 16.05 -18.81
C LYS A 210 -1.37 14.86 -18.35
N PRO A 211 -1.56 13.66 -18.95
CA PRO A 211 -0.89 12.42 -18.48
C PRO A 211 0.63 12.54 -18.44
N ASP A 212 1.25 13.12 -19.46
CA ASP A 212 2.72 13.23 -19.53
C ASP A 212 3.29 14.15 -18.43
N ALA A 213 2.59 15.24 -18.13
CA ALA A 213 2.99 16.15 -17.05
C ALA A 213 2.86 15.48 -15.68
N MET A 214 1.76 14.72 -15.46
CA MET A 214 1.54 13.96 -14.23
C MET A 214 2.58 12.85 -14.07
N ILE A 215 2.87 12.09 -15.11
CA ILE A 215 3.92 11.05 -15.11
C ILE A 215 5.28 11.67 -14.75
N LYS A 216 5.66 12.79 -15.37
CA LYS A 216 6.89 13.50 -15.03
C LYS A 216 6.88 13.96 -13.57
N GLY A 217 5.76 14.51 -13.09
CA GLY A 217 5.57 14.91 -11.70
C GLY A 217 5.79 13.75 -10.72
N PHE A 218 5.18 12.60 -10.96
CA PHE A 218 5.37 11.42 -10.13
C PHE A 218 6.82 10.88 -10.16
N ILE A 219 7.50 10.92 -11.32
CA ILE A 219 8.92 10.53 -11.40
C ILE A 219 9.79 11.46 -10.56
N VAL A 220 9.58 12.78 -10.65
CA VAL A 220 10.32 13.77 -9.86
C VAL A 220 10.02 13.58 -8.37
N PHE A 221 8.74 13.49 -8.00
CA PHE A 221 8.31 13.27 -6.63
C PHE A 221 8.94 12.00 -6.03
N GLY A 222 8.83 10.86 -6.73
CA GLY A 222 9.42 9.62 -6.26
C GLY A 222 10.94 9.69 -6.10
N ARG A 223 11.65 10.39 -7.01
CA ARG A 223 13.10 10.59 -6.91
C ARG A 223 13.47 11.47 -5.72
N VAL A 224 12.74 12.56 -5.51
CA VAL A 224 12.96 13.48 -4.39
C VAL A 224 12.73 12.75 -3.06
N MET A 225 11.61 12.03 -2.94
CA MET A 225 11.30 11.24 -1.74
C MET A 225 12.37 10.19 -1.46
N GLU A 226 12.73 9.36 -2.45
CA GLU A 226 13.76 8.34 -2.30
C GLU A 226 15.12 8.93 -1.89
N SER A 227 15.51 10.05 -2.49
CA SER A 227 16.77 10.71 -2.17
C SER A 227 16.74 11.32 -0.76
N ALA A 228 15.65 11.97 -0.39
CA ALA A 228 15.48 12.56 0.94
C ALA A 228 15.54 11.48 2.03
N LEU A 229 14.82 10.36 1.84
CA LEU A 229 14.81 9.24 2.80
C LEU A 229 16.20 8.63 2.98
N LYS A 230 16.96 8.46 1.89
CA LYS A 230 18.35 7.96 1.95
C LYS A 230 19.29 8.92 2.70
N ILE A 231 19.12 10.22 2.46
CA ILE A 231 19.93 11.26 3.14
C ILE A 231 19.60 11.26 4.64
N VAL A 232 18.31 11.33 5.00
CA VAL A 232 17.90 11.28 6.40
C VAL A 232 18.42 10.02 7.08
N PHE A 233 18.23 8.85 6.44
CA PHE A 233 18.71 7.58 6.97
C PHE A 233 20.21 7.62 7.30
N VAL A 234 21.05 8.07 6.35
CA VAL A 234 22.50 8.10 6.60
C VAL A 234 22.90 9.12 7.66
N LEU A 235 22.22 10.27 7.72
CA LEU A 235 22.47 11.26 8.80
C LEU A 235 22.20 10.68 10.18
N VAL A 236 21.06 9.97 10.33
CA VAL A 236 20.71 9.35 11.62
C VAL A 236 21.63 8.18 11.96
N VAL A 237 22.04 7.35 10.98
CA VAL A 237 23.01 6.29 11.20
C VAL A 237 24.35 6.86 11.69
N VAL A 238 24.84 7.93 11.05
CA VAL A 238 26.09 8.60 11.47
C VAL A 238 25.94 9.18 12.89
N GLU A 239 24.81 9.82 13.18
CA GLU A 239 24.56 10.35 14.53
C GLU A 239 24.56 9.24 15.58
N TYR A 240 23.83 8.15 15.32
CA TYR A 240 23.70 7.02 16.24
C TYR A 240 25.06 6.43 16.65
N PHE A 241 25.98 6.28 15.69
CA PHE A 241 27.30 5.67 15.98
C PHE A 241 28.37 6.67 16.46
N THR A 242 28.22 7.96 16.19
CA THR A 242 29.32 8.92 16.42
C THR A 242 28.93 10.16 17.24
N GLY A 243 27.65 10.52 17.31
CA GLY A 243 27.20 11.76 17.93
C GLY A 243 27.77 13.04 17.28
N VAL A 244 28.28 12.92 16.04
CA VAL A 244 29.04 13.99 15.39
C VAL A 244 28.17 15.22 15.11
N TRP A 245 26.90 15.02 14.70
CA TRP A 245 26.01 16.14 14.39
C TRP A 245 25.61 16.92 15.62
N SER A 246 25.25 16.23 16.73
CA SER A 246 24.99 16.85 18.03
C SER A 246 26.23 17.59 18.55
N THR A 247 27.42 17.02 18.35
CA THR A 247 28.68 17.67 18.75
C THR A 247 28.98 18.94 17.93
N LEU A 248 28.75 18.91 16.62
CA LEU A 248 29.05 20.03 15.73
C LEU A 248 27.99 21.15 15.79
N PHE A 249 26.73 20.80 15.93
CA PHE A 249 25.60 21.74 15.83
C PHE A 249 24.89 22.00 17.17
N GLY A 250 25.30 21.31 18.24
CA GLY A 250 24.71 21.43 19.58
C GLY A 250 23.40 20.67 19.76
N SER A 251 22.78 20.19 18.68
CA SER A 251 21.58 19.37 18.68
C SER A 251 21.42 18.62 17.37
N PHE A 252 20.65 17.51 17.40
CA PHE A 252 20.24 16.77 16.22
C PHE A 252 18.72 16.58 16.27
N GLY A 253 18.02 17.15 15.31
CA GLY A 253 16.55 17.28 15.36
C GLY A 253 15.78 16.12 14.72
N PHE A 254 16.45 15.01 14.35
CA PHE A 254 15.82 13.80 13.83
C PHE A 254 15.65 12.78 14.94
N ASP A 255 14.57 11.98 14.87
CA ASP A 255 14.31 10.93 15.84
C ASP A 255 15.24 9.73 15.63
N PRO A 256 15.56 8.98 16.71
CA PRO A 256 16.32 7.73 16.64
C PRO A 256 15.61 6.67 15.77
N ILE A 257 16.39 5.76 15.15
CA ILE A 257 15.87 4.67 14.30
C ILE A 257 15.89 3.30 14.98
N ILE A 258 16.47 3.22 16.17
CA ILE A 258 16.56 2.03 17.00
C ILE A 258 15.88 2.37 18.33
N ALA A 259 15.20 1.40 18.95
CA ALA A 259 14.54 1.53 20.24
C ALA A 259 15.42 2.21 21.29
N ASP A 260 14.85 3.09 22.06
CA ASP A 260 15.45 3.81 23.16
C ASP A 260 14.50 3.86 24.39
N GLU A 261 14.84 4.67 25.41
CA GLU A 261 14.04 4.82 26.62
C GLU A 261 12.71 5.56 26.39
N GLU A 262 12.63 6.39 25.34
CA GLU A 262 11.43 7.18 25.00
C GLU A 262 10.45 6.38 24.17
N ASP A 263 10.95 5.57 23.22
CA ASP A 263 10.10 4.78 22.32
C ASP A 263 10.77 3.44 21.96
N ILE A 264 10.08 2.37 22.31
CA ILE A 264 10.50 1.00 22.02
C ILE A 264 10.10 0.53 20.61
N PHE A 265 9.33 1.33 19.86
CA PHE A 265 8.88 1.03 18.51
C PHE A 265 9.45 2.00 17.47
N ARG A 266 10.77 2.09 17.41
CA ARG A 266 11.47 2.84 16.38
C ARG A 266 11.45 2.08 15.04
N ALA A 267 12.09 2.64 14.02
CA ALA A 267 12.02 2.14 12.64
C ALA A 267 12.52 0.70 12.47
N LEU A 268 13.53 0.28 13.23
CA LEU A 268 14.09 -1.07 13.17
C LEU A 268 13.10 -2.10 13.70
N GLU A 269 12.49 -1.82 14.85
CA GLU A 269 11.50 -2.69 15.49
C GLU A 269 10.23 -2.82 14.64
N VAL A 270 9.75 -1.70 14.07
CA VAL A 270 8.61 -1.70 13.15
C VAL A 270 8.88 -2.56 11.92
N SER A 271 10.03 -2.36 11.28
CA SER A 271 10.42 -3.12 10.07
C SER A 271 10.67 -4.59 10.37
N GLY A 272 11.27 -4.90 11.52
CA GLY A 272 11.47 -6.26 12.01
C GLY A 272 10.15 -6.98 12.24
N ALA A 273 9.19 -6.34 12.90
CA ALA A 273 7.85 -6.89 13.14
C ALA A 273 7.11 -7.20 11.83
N ILE A 274 7.17 -6.28 10.86
CA ILE A 274 6.56 -6.50 9.53
C ILE A 274 7.22 -7.70 8.83
N GLY A 275 8.55 -7.74 8.77
CA GLY A 275 9.29 -8.81 8.10
C GLY A 275 9.04 -10.19 8.73
N MET A 276 8.99 -10.27 10.07
CA MET A 276 8.62 -11.51 10.77
C MET A 276 7.22 -12.00 10.40
N MET A 277 6.24 -11.10 10.27
CA MET A 277 4.89 -11.47 9.83
C MET A 277 4.87 -11.90 8.37
N LEU A 278 5.68 -11.29 7.51
CA LEU A 278 5.81 -11.62 6.08
C LEU A 278 6.36 -13.03 5.84
N CYS A 279 7.14 -13.59 6.78
CA CYS A 279 7.60 -14.99 6.71
C CYS A 279 6.43 -15.98 6.62
N GLY A 280 5.27 -15.62 7.14
CA GLY A 280 4.06 -16.42 7.02
C GLY A 280 3.09 -15.92 5.94
N ALA A 281 2.98 -14.59 5.77
CA ALA A 281 2.06 -14.00 4.81
C ALA A 281 2.44 -14.35 3.36
N PHE A 282 3.72 -14.32 2.97
CA PHE A 282 4.13 -14.71 1.61
C PHE A 282 3.89 -16.19 1.31
N PRO A 283 4.28 -17.16 2.17
CA PRO A 283 3.85 -18.56 2.03
C PRO A 283 2.32 -18.73 1.94
N MET A 284 1.56 -18.01 2.77
CA MET A 284 0.10 -18.04 2.72
C MET A 284 -0.43 -17.61 1.35
N VAL A 285 0.06 -16.47 0.83
CA VAL A 285 -0.33 -15.98 -0.49
C VAL A 285 0.06 -16.96 -1.59
N TYR A 286 1.25 -17.56 -1.52
CA TYR A 286 1.66 -18.59 -2.46
C TYR A 286 0.66 -19.76 -2.46
N LEU A 287 0.25 -20.25 -1.29
CA LEU A 287 -0.73 -21.34 -1.16
C LEU A 287 -2.10 -20.91 -1.73
N ILE A 288 -2.55 -19.69 -1.45
CA ILE A 288 -3.78 -19.12 -2.02
C ILE A 288 -3.71 -19.16 -3.55
N ARG A 289 -2.63 -18.64 -4.13
CA ARG A 289 -2.42 -18.64 -5.59
C ARG A 289 -2.41 -20.05 -6.16
N ARG A 290 -1.70 -20.98 -5.52
CA ARG A 290 -1.55 -22.35 -6.00
C ARG A 290 -2.86 -23.13 -5.98
N TYR A 291 -3.65 -23.00 -4.92
CA TYR A 291 -4.85 -23.82 -4.73
C TYR A 291 -6.15 -23.13 -5.10
N LEU A 292 -6.21 -21.80 -5.03
CA LEU A 292 -7.43 -21.03 -5.31
C LEU A 292 -7.41 -20.32 -6.67
N ALA A 293 -6.32 -20.40 -7.47
CA ALA A 293 -6.26 -19.77 -8.78
C ALA A 293 -7.42 -20.15 -9.71
N LYS A 294 -7.74 -21.48 -9.79
CA LYS A 294 -8.83 -21.98 -10.67
C LYS A 294 -10.22 -21.50 -10.24
N PRO A 295 -10.63 -21.60 -8.95
CA PRO A 295 -11.90 -21.02 -8.50
C PRO A 295 -11.96 -19.50 -8.71
N LEU A 296 -10.87 -18.78 -8.42
CA LEU A 296 -10.81 -17.34 -8.60
C LEU A 296 -10.87 -16.90 -10.06
N ALA A 297 -10.22 -17.64 -10.98
CA ALA A 297 -10.34 -17.43 -12.41
C ALA A 297 -11.79 -17.64 -12.93
N LYS A 298 -12.52 -18.61 -12.37
CA LYS A 298 -13.93 -18.81 -12.65
C LYS A 298 -14.80 -17.63 -12.23
N ILE A 299 -14.56 -17.11 -11.02
CA ILE A 299 -15.24 -15.92 -10.50
C ILE A 299 -14.89 -14.70 -11.37
N GLY A 300 -13.60 -14.52 -11.68
CA GLY A 300 -13.13 -13.46 -12.58
C GLY A 300 -13.81 -13.50 -13.95
N GLY A 301 -13.90 -14.68 -14.56
CA GLY A 301 -14.59 -14.88 -15.85
C GLY A 301 -16.07 -14.53 -15.78
N ALA A 302 -16.77 -14.86 -14.69
CA ALA A 302 -18.17 -14.52 -14.49
C ALA A 302 -18.44 -13.00 -14.46
N VAL A 303 -17.44 -12.20 -14.04
CA VAL A 303 -17.49 -10.72 -14.06
C VAL A 303 -16.79 -10.10 -15.28
N GLY A 304 -16.43 -10.92 -16.29
CA GLY A 304 -15.86 -10.48 -17.55
C GLY A 304 -14.38 -10.07 -17.49
N LEU A 305 -13.61 -10.65 -16.54
CA LEU A 305 -12.16 -10.57 -16.50
C LEU A 305 -11.54 -11.71 -17.32
N SER A 306 -10.40 -11.45 -17.96
CA SER A 306 -9.61 -12.51 -18.58
C SER A 306 -8.91 -13.37 -17.51
N SER A 307 -8.39 -14.53 -17.90
CA SER A 307 -7.55 -15.36 -17.04
C SER A 307 -6.31 -14.59 -16.60
N ASP A 308 -5.69 -13.87 -17.53
CA ASP A 308 -4.47 -13.09 -17.32
C ASP A 308 -4.71 -11.89 -16.38
N ALA A 309 -5.83 -11.17 -16.58
CA ALA A 309 -6.25 -10.13 -15.64
C ALA A 309 -6.45 -10.71 -14.23
N THR A 310 -7.12 -11.85 -14.10
CA THR A 310 -7.35 -12.47 -12.80
C THR A 310 -6.03 -12.88 -12.13
N ALA A 311 -5.07 -13.43 -12.89
CA ALA A 311 -3.74 -13.74 -12.40
C ALA A 311 -3.00 -12.47 -11.96
N GLY A 312 -3.09 -11.40 -12.74
CA GLY A 312 -2.51 -10.09 -12.39
C GLY A 312 -3.11 -9.47 -11.13
N LEU A 313 -4.44 -9.55 -10.93
CA LEU A 313 -5.10 -9.10 -9.70
C LEU A 313 -4.61 -9.85 -8.47
N LEU A 314 -4.46 -11.18 -8.58
CA LEU A 314 -3.93 -12.01 -7.50
C LEU A 314 -2.47 -11.70 -7.20
N ALA A 315 -1.66 -11.53 -8.25
CA ALA A 315 -0.26 -11.15 -8.09
C ALA A 315 -0.13 -9.79 -7.38
N GLY A 316 -0.87 -8.78 -7.84
CA GLY A 316 -0.87 -7.43 -7.25
C GLY A 316 -1.37 -7.38 -5.82
N SER A 317 -2.37 -8.20 -5.47
CA SER A 317 -2.87 -8.28 -4.10
C SER A 317 -1.88 -8.92 -3.12
N ALA A 318 -0.94 -9.71 -3.62
CA ALA A 318 0.18 -10.22 -2.84
C ALA A 318 1.31 -9.19 -2.75
N ASN A 319 1.81 -8.79 -3.92
CA ASN A 319 2.89 -7.82 -4.08
C ASN A 319 2.75 -7.12 -5.43
N VAL A 320 2.65 -5.81 -5.42
CA VAL A 320 2.47 -5.03 -6.65
C VAL A 320 3.65 -5.17 -7.63
N LEU A 321 4.86 -5.47 -7.14
CA LEU A 321 6.03 -5.71 -7.98
C LEU A 321 5.83 -6.95 -8.88
N ALA A 322 5.18 -7.99 -8.34
CA ALA A 322 4.83 -9.18 -9.11
C ALA A 322 3.84 -8.85 -10.25
N LEU A 323 2.86 -7.97 -9.99
CA LEU A 323 2.00 -7.47 -11.05
C LEU A 323 2.80 -6.71 -12.11
N PHE A 324 3.66 -5.76 -11.69
CA PHE A 324 4.41 -4.93 -12.64
C PHE A 324 5.32 -5.75 -13.57
N SER A 325 5.89 -6.84 -13.09
CA SER A 325 6.70 -7.75 -13.92
C SER A 325 5.89 -8.47 -15.00
N MET A 326 4.58 -8.66 -14.77
CA MET A 326 3.67 -9.35 -15.71
C MET A 326 3.03 -8.40 -16.74
N VAL A 327 3.08 -7.09 -16.51
CA VAL A 327 2.31 -6.10 -17.31
C VAL A 327 2.66 -6.16 -18.80
N LYS A 328 3.92 -6.36 -19.15
CA LYS A 328 4.36 -6.46 -20.54
C LYS A 328 3.61 -7.54 -21.31
N ASP A 329 3.21 -8.63 -20.64
CA ASP A 329 2.58 -9.82 -21.22
C ASP A 329 1.04 -9.75 -21.19
N LEU A 330 0.45 -8.65 -20.72
CA LEU A 330 -1.00 -8.45 -20.67
C LEU A 330 -1.52 -7.64 -21.87
N ARG A 331 -2.77 -7.86 -22.26
CA ARG A 331 -3.49 -6.97 -23.19
C ARG A 331 -3.77 -5.62 -22.54
N ALA A 332 -3.86 -4.56 -23.32
CA ALA A 332 -4.11 -3.19 -22.84
C ALA A 332 -5.32 -3.07 -21.91
N LYS A 333 -6.41 -3.75 -22.21
CA LYS A 333 -7.60 -3.85 -21.36
C LYS A 333 -7.23 -4.38 -19.96
N ASP A 334 -6.47 -5.47 -19.90
CA ASP A 334 -6.11 -6.16 -18.67
C ASP A 334 -5.08 -5.36 -17.88
N LYS A 335 -4.10 -4.72 -18.56
CA LYS A 335 -3.17 -3.76 -17.96
C LYS A 335 -3.91 -2.70 -17.15
N VAL A 336 -4.89 -2.04 -17.78
CA VAL A 336 -5.65 -0.96 -17.14
C VAL A 336 -6.48 -1.46 -15.97
N ILE A 337 -7.13 -2.61 -16.08
CA ILE A 337 -7.94 -3.21 -15.01
C ILE A 337 -7.04 -3.59 -13.82
N CYS A 338 -5.93 -4.26 -14.08
CA CYS A 338 -4.98 -4.65 -13.03
C CYS A 338 -4.37 -3.45 -12.31
N MET A 339 -3.98 -2.41 -13.07
CA MET A 339 -3.45 -1.18 -12.48
C MET A 339 -4.49 -0.43 -11.65
N ALA A 340 -5.74 -0.36 -12.11
CA ALA A 340 -6.82 0.28 -11.35
C ALA A 340 -7.08 -0.45 -10.03
N PHE A 341 -7.18 -1.76 -10.07
CA PHE A 341 -7.35 -2.59 -8.87
C PHE A 341 -6.17 -2.44 -7.89
N ALA A 342 -4.94 -2.45 -8.41
CA ALA A 342 -3.72 -2.36 -7.61
C ALA A 342 -3.65 -1.05 -6.81
N VAL A 343 -4.21 0.07 -7.30
CA VAL A 343 -4.31 1.32 -6.53
C VAL A 343 -4.92 1.10 -5.14
N CYS A 344 -5.95 0.28 -5.04
CA CYS A 344 -6.64 0.04 -3.78
C CYS A 344 -6.21 -1.27 -3.10
N CYS A 345 -5.89 -2.30 -3.88
CA CYS A 345 -5.70 -3.66 -3.41
C CYS A 345 -4.25 -4.15 -3.48
N ALA A 346 -3.27 -3.32 -3.88
CA ALA A 346 -1.87 -3.70 -3.75
C ALA A 346 -1.56 -4.10 -2.30
N PHE A 347 -0.73 -5.13 -2.15
CA PHE A 347 -0.28 -5.64 -0.84
C PHE A 347 -1.40 -6.08 0.10
N LEU A 348 -2.63 -6.30 -0.40
CA LEU A 348 -3.80 -6.65 0.40
C LEU A 348 -3.55 -7.83 1.33
N PHE A 349 -2.88 -8.87 0.83
CA PHE A 349 -2.51 -10.09 1.57
C PHE A 349 -1.01 -10.15 1.91
N GLY A 350 -0.22 -9.14 1.56
CA GLY A 350 1.20 -8.99 1.87
C GLY A 350 1.44 -8.00 3.00
N ASP A 351 2.18 -6.95 2.70
CA ASP A 351 2.68 -5.97 3.67
C ASP A 351 1.56 -5.30 4.47
N HIS A 352 0.44 -4.95 3.84
CA HIS A 352 -0.68 -4.28 4.52
C HIS A 352 -1.41 -5.20 5.50
N LEU A 353 -1.60 -6.49 5.14
CA LEU A 353 -2.14 -7.47 6.08
C LEU A 353 -1.17 -7.69 7.24
N SER A 354 0.12 -7.83 6.95
CA SER A 354 1.17 -8.05 7.93
C SER A 354 1.28 -6.88 8.89
N PHE A 355 1.23 -5.64 8.38
CA PHE A 355 1.22 -4.44 9.21
C PHE A 355 -0.03 -4.39 10.10
N THR A 356 -1.21 -4.61 9.52
CA THR A 356 -2.47 -4.59 10.29
C THR A 356 -2.48 -5.66 11.37
N ALA A 357 -2.00 -6.87 11.07
CA ALA A 357 -1.92 -7.99 12.01
C ALA A 357 -0.97 -7.70 13.19
N ASN A 358 0.11 -6.95 12.94
CA ASN A 358 1.05 -6.54 13.98
C ASN A 358 0.49 -5.41 14.86
N PHE A 359 -0.02 -4.34 14.26
CA PHE A 359 -0.33 -3.10 14.98
C PHE A 359 -1.80 -2.95 15.39
N GLN A 360 -2.75 -3.40 14.57
CA GLN A 360 -4.20 -3.31 14.83
C GLN A 360 -4.93 -4.58 14.37
N PRO A 361 -4.69 -5.75 14.98
CA PRO A 361 -5.22 -7.04 14.51
C PRO A 361 -6.74 -7.09 14.42
N ASN A 362 -7.45 -6.34 15.27
CA ASN A 362 -8.91 -6.25 15.25
C ASN A 362 -9.48 -5.52 14.03
N LEU A 363 -8.64 -4.80 13.28
CA LEU A 363 -9.01 -4.09 12.07
C LEU A 363 -8.72 -4.86 10.77
N ILE A 364 -8.19 -6.09 10.83
CA ILE A 364 -7.90 -6.90 9.63
C ILE A 364 -9.12 -6.97 8.70
N VAL A 365 -10.28 -7.32 9.24
CA VAL A 365 -11.52 -7.44 8.44
C VAL A 365 -11.93 -6.08 7.85
N VAL A 366 -11.81 -5.01 8.61
CA VAL A 366 -12.13 -3.62 8.18
C VAL A 366 -11.25 -3.23 6.99
N VAL A 367 -9.94 -3.42 7.13
CA VAL A 367 -8.97 -3.06 6.09
C VAL A 367 -9.18 -3.90 4.84
N LEU A 368 -9.31 -5.22 4.97
CA LEU A 368 -9.55 -6.11 3.83
C LEU A 368 -10.86 -5.77 3.10
N ALA A 369 -11.96 -5.56 3.85
CA ALA A 369 -13.26 -5.22 3.26
C ALA A 369 -13.23 -3.86 2.54
N GLY A 370 -12.66 -2.83 3.17
CA GLY A 370 -12.52 -1.50 2.56
C GLY A 370 -11.69 -1.53 1.28
N LYS A 371 -10.53 -2.18 1.30
CA LYS A 371 -9.66 -2.32 0.13
C LYS A 371 -10.32 -3.11 -0.99
N LEU A 372 -10.97 -4.24 -0.68
CA LEU A 372 -11.69 -5.05 -1.68
C LEU A 372 -12.85 -4.29 -2.30
N ALA A 373 -13.66 -3.58 -1.51
CA ALA A 373 -14.73 -2.75 -2.02
C ALA A 373 -14.20 -1.67 -2.97
N ALA A 374 -13.12 -0.97 -2.60
CA ALA A 374 -12.46 -0.01 -3.47
C ALA A 374 -11.90 -0.67 -4.74
N GLY A 375 -11.26 -1.83 -4.63
CA GLY A 375 -10.72 -2.56 -5.77
C GLY A 375 -11.80 -2.98 -6.78
N ILE A 376 -12.94 -3.45 -6.30
CA ILE A 376 -14.10 -3.76 -7.14
C ILE A 376 -14.61 -2.49 -7.85
N CYS A 377 -14.77 -1.39 -7.12
CA CYS A 377 -15.16 -0.10 -7.70
C CYS A 377 -14.13 0.40 -8.72
N ALA A 378 -12.83 0.22 -8.45
CA ALA A 378 -11.75 0.57 -9.36
C ALA A 378 -11.83 -0.21 -10.67
N ILE A 379 -12.14 -1.51 -10.64
CA ILE A 379 -12.40 -2.32 -11.84
C ILE A 379 -13.59 -1.78 -12.63
N VAL A 380 -14.68 -1.43 -11.95
CA VAL A 380 -15.87 -0.85 -12.60
C VAL A 380 -15.52 0.49 -13.26
N PHE A 381 -14.84 1.38 -12.54
CA PHE A 381 -14.40 2.67 -13.10
C PHE A 381 -13.43 2.48 -14.27
N ALA A 382 -12.50 1.54 -14.19
CA ALA A 382 -11.61 1.22 -15.31
C ALA A 382 -12.38 0.79 -16.56
N LYS A 383 -13.36 -0.11 -16.41
CA LYS A 383 -14.22 -0.56 -17.51
C LYS A 383 -15.02 0.58 -18.14
N LEU A 384 -15.54 1.48 -17.33
CA LEU A 384 -16.36 2.60 -17.80
C LEU A 384 -15.54 3.74 -18.43
N LEU A 385 -14.39 4.07 -17.83
CA LEU A 385 -13.66 5.31 -18.13
C LEU A 385 -12.41 5.10 -18.99
N ALA A 386 -11.76 3.92 -18.92
CA ALA A 386 -10.41 3.74 -19.40
C ALA A 386 -10.22 2.62 -20.43
N VAL A 387 -10.95 1.51 -20.31
CA VAL A 387 -10.75 0.30 -21.16
C VAL A 387 -10.90 0.62 -22.63
N LYS A 388 -11.98 1.32 -23.06
CA LYS A 388 -12.18 1.67 -24.47
C LYS A 388 -11.02 2.49 -25.05
N LYS A 389 -10.47 3.42 -24.24
CA LYS A 389 -9.33 4.23 -24.66
C LYS A 389 -8.05 3.40 -24.72
N ALA A 390 -7.86 2.46 -23.80
CA ALA A 390 -6.71 1.56 -23.79
C ALA A 390 -6.71 0.67 -25.05
N GLU A 391 -7.85 0.05 -25.39
CA GLU A 391 -8.00 -0.77 -26.62
C GLU A 391 -7.79 0.04 -27.89
N GLN A 392 -8.22 1.31 -27.91
CA GLN A 392 -7.94 2.22 -29.02
C GLN A 392 -6.42 2.47 -29.16
N LEU A 393 -5.74 2.80 -28.06
CA LEU A 393 -4.29 3.04 -28.06
C LEU A 393 -3.47 1.79 -28.39
N GLU A 394 -3.95 0.60 -28.04
CA GLU A 394 -3.35 -0.69 -28.41
C GLU A 394 -3.39 -0.88 -29.93
N ARG A 395 -4.57 -0.69 -30.55
CA ARG A 395 -4.73 -0.79 -32.01
C ARG A 395 -3.95 0.28 -32.78
N GLU A 396 -3.98 1.53 -32.31
CA GLU A 396 -3.23 2.64 -32.94
C GLU A 396 -1.72 2.39 -32.93
N ALA A 397 -1.20 1.66 -31.93
CA ALA A 397 0.20 1.30 -31.81
C ALA A 397 0.56 -0.05 -32.47
N GLY A 398 -0.41 -0.81 -32.97
CA GLY A 398 -0.20 -2.16 -33.53
C GLY A 398 0.22 -3.20 -32.49
N GLU A 399 0.04 -2.91 -31.19
CA GLU A 399 0.45 -3.78 -30.10
C GLU A 399 -0.42 -5.04 -29.99
N ASP A 400 -1.68 -4.99 -30.49
CA ASP A 400 -2.59 -6.13 -30.59
C ASP A 400 -2.08 -7.22 -31.52
N VAL A 401 -1.52 -6.85 -32.67
CA VAL A 401 -0.93 -7.79 -33.62
C VAL A 401 0.32 -8.45 -33.08
N LEU A 402 1.17 -7.68 -32.38
CA LEU A 402 2.37 -8.21 -31.74
C LEU A 402 2.03 -9.21 -30.65
N TYR A 403 1.08 -8.88 -29.79
CA TYR A 403 0.62 -9.76 -28.72
C TYR A 403 0.06 -11.09 -29.23
N ASP A 404 -0.80 -11.03 -30.27
CA ASP A 404 -1.40 -12.24 -30.85
C ASP A 404 -0.35 -13.12 -31.55
N ALA A 405 0.69 -12.52 -32.15
CA ALA A 405 1.81 -13.23 -32.75
C ALA A 405 2.71 -13.93 -31.70
N GLU A 406 3.04 -13.26 -30.61
CA GLU A 406 3.84 -13.83 -29.50
C GLU A 406 3.12 -15.03 -28.87
N ARG A 407 1.82 -14.94 -28.60
CA ARG A 407 1.04 -16.06 -28.06
C ARG A 407 0.85 -17.22 -29.04
N ALA A 408 0.82 -16.95 -30.32
CA ALA A 408 0.75 -18.02 -31.33
C ALA A 408 2.06 -18.85 -31.31
N VAL A 409 3.19 -18.23 -31.07
CA VAL A 409 4.50 -18.94 -30.94
C VAL A 409 4.53 -19.78 -29.65
N GLU A 410 4.13 -19.21 -28.50
CA GLU A 410 4.10 -19.94 -27.22
C GLU A 410 3.14 -21.14 -27.22
N SER A 411 2.11 -21.12 -28.06
CA SER A 411 1.15 -22.24 -28.18
C SER A 411 1.65 -23.40 -29.02
N VAL A 412 2.78 -23.24 -29.70
CA VAL A 412 3.40 -24.24 -30.60
C VAL A 412 4.60 -24.92 -29.94
N GLU A 413 5.16 -24.31 -28.87
CA GLU A 413 6.16 -24.90 -27.99
C GLU A 413 5.53 -25.68 -26.82
#